data_ae59e8d26ba2ce2bc08e3463f0ba2948
#
_entry.id   ae59e8d26ba2ce2bc08e3463f0ba2948
#
_cell.length_a   1.000
_cell.length_b   1.000
_cell.length_c   1.000
_cell.angle_alpha   90.00
_cell.angle_beta   90.00
_cell.angle_gamma   90.00
#
_symmetry.space_group_name_H-M   'P 1'
#
loop_
_entity.id
_entity.type
_entity.pdbx_description
1 polymer ?
#
loop_
_entity_poly.entity_id
_entity_poly.type
_entity_poly.pdbx_seq_one_letter_code
_entity_poly.pdbx_strand_id
1 'polypeptide(L)'
;MRYAPNQFNPGEGGRPGRFHPIRSAQGNPIPTLYASDRIDGALSETVLHNIVAGGVILRAELAALCLARVELARDITIADLSGHGLRRLGLDRSQLLETGTRSYAHTARWAEAIHRSNDVVDGIIWVSRQFDTARALLAFGDRLEKDDFAVIGAPERLDRGQGYRRAQEAASAAGITIVEG
;
A
#
# COMPACT_ATOMS: atom_id res chain seq x y z
N MET A 1 3.69 15.52 -10.84
CA MET A 1 3.86 14.34 -9.95
C MET A 1 5.30 14.33 -9.46
N ARG A 2 5.54 14.13 -8.17
CA ARG A 2 6.91 14.14 -7.59
C ARG A 2 7.63 12.80 -7.82
N TYR A 3 6.89 11.69 -7.90
CA TYR A 3 7.41 10.33 -8.05
C TYR A 3 6.71 9.63 -9.21
N ALA A 4 7.42 8.73 -9.90
CA ALA A 4 6.82 7.85 -10.90
C ALA A 4 5.92 6.79 -10.21
N PRO A 5 4.85 6.30 -10.88
CA PRO A 5 3.93 5.32 -10.30
C PRO A 5 4.59 3.99 -9.87
N ASN A 6 5.66 3.60 -10.55
CA ASN A 6 6.43 2.38 -10.29
C ASN A 6 7.76 2.65 -9.57
N GLN A 7 7.90 3.82 -8.96
CA GLN A 7 9.08 4.18 -8.18
C GLN A 7 8.95 3.63 -6.76
N PHE A 8 9.97 2.88 -6.35
CA PHE A 8 10.07 2.40 -4.96
C PHE A 8 10.38 3.55 -4.00
N ASN A 9 9.75 3.51 -2.83
CA ASN A 9 10.12 4.34 -1.70
C ASN A 9 11.48 3.84 -1.16
N PRO A 10 12.51 4.68 -1.07
CA PRO A 10 13.87 4.24 -0.70
C PRO A 10 14.00 3.69 0.72
N GLY A 11 12.96 3.79 1.55
CA GLY A 11 13.00 3.25 2.92
C GLY A 11 13.64 4.19 3.95
N GLU A 12 14.06 5.38 3.53
CA GLU A 12 14.64 6.41 4.38
C GLU A 12 13.77 7.66 4.39
N GLY A 13 13.42 8.11 5.57
CA GLY A 13 12.59 9.29 5.75
C GLY A 13 11.15 9.08 5.25
N GLY A 14 10.19 9.61 5.94
CA GLY A 14 8.79 9.46 5.57
C GLY A 14 7.95 8.87 6.70
N ARG A 15 6.65 8.75 6.45
CA ARG A 15 5.74 8.19 7.45
C ARG A 15 5.83 6.67 7.43
N PRO A 16 5.95 6.02 8.61
CA PRO A 16 5.88 4.57 8.70
C PRO A 16 4.56 4.04 8.15
N GLY A 17 4.65 2.95 7.39
CA GLY A 17 3.50 2.13 7.00
C GLY A 17 3.49 0.83 7.78
N ARG A 18 2.47 -0.02 7.57
CA ARG A 18 2.29 -1.28 8.29
C ARG A 18 3.53 -2.19 8.21
N PHE A 19 4.16 -2.30 7.07
CA PHE A 19 5.33 -3.14 6.82
C PHE A 19 6.53 -2.34 6.32
N HIS A 20 6.65 -1.08 6.72
CA HIS A 20 7.69 -0.16 6.25
C HIS A 20 8.00 0.88 7.35
N PRO A 21 9.25 1.34 7.53
CA PRO A 21 10.46 0.90 6.81
C PRO A 21 10.98 -0.46 7.28
N ILE A 22 11.68 -1.15 6.39
CA ILE A 22 12.33 -2.44 6.67
C ILE A 22 13.81 -2.43 6.29
N ARG A 23 14.58 -3.32 6.90
CA ARG A 23 16.03 -3.42 6.70
C ARG A 23 16.46 -4.84 6.40
N SER A 24 17.49 -4.97 5.57
CA SER A 24 18.17 -6.23 5.31
C SER A 24 18.89 -6.78 6.56
N ALA A 25 19.41 -7.99 6.47
CA ALA A 25 20.23 -8.59 7.53
C ALA A 25 21.48 -7.76 7.86
N GLN A 26 22.00 -6.99 6.90
CA GLN A 26 23.14 -6.09 7.04
C GLN A 26 22.77 -4.70 7.57
N GLY A 27 21.48 -4.45 7.83
CA GLY A 27 20.96 -3.16 8.30
C GLY A 27 20.69 -2.12 7.22
N ASN A 28 20.88 -2.46 5.94
CA ASN A 28 20.60 -1.55 4.84
C ASN A 28 19.09 -1.35 4.63
N PRO A 29 18.61 -0.14 4.35
CA PRO A 29 17.21 0.08 4.00
C PRO A 29 16.83 -0.74 2.77
N ILE A 30 15.65 -1.37 2.81
CA ILE A 30 15.06 -2.05 1.67
C ILE A 30 14.01 -1.12 1.07
N PRO A 31 14.17 -0.70 -0.20
CA PRO A 31 13.14 0.07 -0.88
C PRO A 31 11.84 -0.73 -0.98
N THR A 32 10.69 -0.04 -0.91
CA THR A 32 9.40 -0.71 -0.96
C THR A 32 8.43 -0.01 -1.91
N LEU A 33 7.55 -0.79 -2.53
CA LEU A 33 6.43 -0.26 -3.32
C LEU A 33 5.13 -0.89 -2.81
N TYR A 34 4.17 -0.02 -2.47
CA TYR A 34 2.81 -0.45 -2.10
C TYR A 34 1.89 -0.37 -3.30
N ALA A 35 1.05 -1.38 -3.45
CA ALA A 35 -0.01 -1.43 -4.44
C ALA A 35 -1.27 -2.10 -3.89
N SER A 36 -2.37 -2.02 -4.62
CA SER A 36 -3.60 -2.76 -4.35
C SER A 36 -4.16 -3.33 -5.65
N ASP A 37 -4.80 -4.49 -5.58
CA ASP A 37 -5.46 -5.14 -6.71
C ASP A 37 -6.79 -4.47 -7.10
N ARG A 38 -7.27 -3.50 -6.31
CA ARG A 38 -8.51 -2.75 -6.54
C ARG A 38 -8.31 -1.25 -6.33
N ILE A 39 -8.98 -0.46 -7.15
CA ILE A 39 -8.98 1.01 -7.03
C ILE A 39 -9.50 1.45 -5.66
N ASP A 40 -10.61 0.87 -5.20
CA ASP A 40 -11.21 1.20 -3.91
C ASP A 40 -10.27 0.87 -2.75
N GLY A 41 -9.55 -0.25 -2.84
CA GLY A 41 -8.51 -0.62 -1.88
C GLY A 41 -7.37 0.40 -1.84
N ALA A 42 -6.87 0.81 -3.01
CA ALA A 42 -5.82 1.83 -3.10
C ALA A 42 -6.26 3.17 -2.52
N LEU A 43 -7.48 3.63 -2.81
CA LEU A 43 -8.03 4.88 -2.27
C LEU A 43 -8.28 4.78 -0.77
N SER A 44 -8.79 3.65 -0.28
CA SER A 44 -9.04 3.42 1.14
C SER A 44 -7.76 3.36 1.98
N GLU A 45 -6.69 2.76 1.44
CA GLU A 45 -5.39 2.68 2.13
C GLU A 45 -4.55 3.96 2.02
N THR A 46 -4.95 4.93 1.20
CA THR A 46 -4.22 6.20 1.02
C THR A 46 -5.04 7.41 1.40
N VAL A 47 -6.07 7.72 0.61
CA VAL A 47 -6.87 8.94 0.76
C VAL A 47 -7.78 8.90 2.00
N LEU A 48 -8.41 7.73 2.24
CA LEU A 48 -9.42 7.57 3.28
C LEU A 48 -8.89 6.98 4.58
N HIS A 49 -7.63 6.56 4.62
CA HIS A 49 -7.03 5.69 5.64
C HIS A 49 -7.26 6.12 7.10
N ASN A 50 -7.25 7.41 7.39
CA ASN A 50 -7.38 7.96 8.75
C ASN A 50 -8.66 8.77 8.96
N ILE A 51 -9.62 8.66 8.06
CA ILE A 51 -10.84 9.47 8.10
C ILE A 51 -12.01 8.57 8.45
N VAL A 52 -12.76 8.97 9.46
CA VAL A 52 -13.96 8.25 9.89
C VAL A 52 -15.19 8.71 9.10
N ALA A 53 -16.24 7.92 9.11
CA ALA A 53 -17.54 8.31 8.53
C ALA A 53 -18.02 9.66 9.11
N GLY A 54 -18.53 10.54 8.27
CA GLY A 54 -18.84 11.94 8.60
C GLY A 54 -17.65 12.90 8.49
N GLY A 55 -16.44 12.39 8.22
CA GLY A 55 -15.25 13.21 8.03
C GLY A 55 -15.25 13.97 6.70
N VAL A 56 -14.32 14.93 6.60
CA VAL A 56 -14.19 15.84 5.46
C VAL A 56 -12.76 15.80 4.93
N ILE A 57 -12.62 15.85 3.61
CA ILE A 57 -11.35 16.01 2.89
C ILE A 57 -11.41 17.29 2.09
N LEU A 58 -10.39 18.12 2.16
CA LEU A 58 -10.26 19.26 1.25
C LEU A 58 -9.76 18.79 -0.11
N ARG A 59 -10.41 19.23 -1.18
CA ARG A 59 -9.97 18.89 -2.56
C ARG A 59 -8.51 19.29 -2.80
N ALA A 60 -8.04 20.37 -2.20
CA ALA A 60 -6.65 20.80 -2.27
C ALA A 60 -5.66 19.74 -1.75
N GLU A 61 -6.04 18.92 -0.77
CA GLU A 61 -5.20 17.84 -0.23
C GLU A 61 -4.97 16.72 -1.27
N LEU A 62 -5.89 16.56 -2.21
CA LEU A 62 -5.80 15.58 -3.30
C LEU A 62 -4.88 16.04 -4.45
N ALA A 63 -4.51 17.32 -4.49
CA ALA A 63 -3.75 17.90 -5.61
C ALA A 63 -2.36 17.28 -5.84
N ALA A 64 -1.75 16.74 -4.78
CA ALA A 64 -0.46 16.05 -4.86
C ALA A 64 -0.58 14.56 -5.19
N LEU A 65 -1.80 14.00 -5.21
CA LEU A 65 -2.06 12.58 -5.33
C LEU A 65 -2.52 12.21 -6.75
N CYS A 66 -2.10 11.03 -7.18
CA CYS A 66 -2.53 10.43 -8.44
C CYS A 66 -2.86 8.95 -8.23
N LEU A 67 -3.87 8.47 -8.94
CA LEU A 67 -4.14 7.06 -9.13
C LEU A 67 -3.41 6.59 -10.39
N ALA A 68 -2.65 5.52 -10.29
CA ALA A 68 -1.97 4.91 -11.42
C ALA A 68 -2.22 3.42 -11.44
N ARG A 69 -2.29 2.85 -12.65
CA ARG A 69 -2.33 1.41 -12.85
C ARG A 69 -0.94 0.91 -13.23
N VAL A 70 -0.53 -0.18 -12.58
CA VAL A 70 0.68 -0.91 -12.95
C VAL A 70 0.32 -2.38 -13.21
N GLU A 71 1.05 -3.02 -14.11
CA GLU A 71 0.99 -4.45 -14.37
C GLU A 71 2.35 -5.07 -14.11
N LEU A 72 2.35 -6.28 -13.57
CA LEU A 72 3.58 -7.05 -13.41
C LEU A 72 4.09 -7.50 -14.78
N ALA A 73 5.34 -7.20 -15.09
CA ALA A 73 6.00 -7.60 -16.33
C ALA A 73 6.53 -9.04 -16.29
N ARG A 74 6.59 -9.65 -15.11
CA ARG A 74 6.96 -11.04 -14.86
C ARG A 74 6.21 -11.63 -13.68
N ASP A 75 6.24 -12.93 -13.54
CA ASP A 75 5.78 -13.60 -12.33
C ASP A 75 6.65 -13.25 -11.14
N ILE A 76 6.02 -13.09 -9.98
CA ILE A 76 6.69 -12.79 -8.71
C ILE A 76 6.25 -13.78 -7.63
N THR A 77 7.14 -14.07 -6.69
CA THR A 77 6.86 -14.94 -5.55
C THR A 77 6.45 -14.10 -4.34
N ILE A 78 5.27 -14.37 -3.80
CA ILE A 78 4.67 -13.54 -2.75
C ILE A 78 4.39 -14.35 -1.49
N ALA A 79 4.77 -13.83 -0.33
CA ALA A 79 4.31 -14.33 0.95
C ALA A 79 2.87 -13.86 1.21
N ASP A 80 1.93 -14.80 1.27
CA ASP A 80 0.52 -14.50 1.50
C ASP A 80 0.22 -14.47 3.01
N LEU A 81 -0.06 -13.28 3.55
CA LEU A 81 -0.48 -13.04 4.93
C LEU A 81 -2.01 -13.01 5.07
N SER A 82 -2.73 -13.80 4.29
CA SER A 82 -4.16 -14.04 4.46
C SER A 82 -4.41 -15.43 5.07
N GLY A 83 -5.59 -15.67 5.60
CA GLY A 83 -6.12 -16.96 6.02
C GLY A 83 -5.09 -18.04 6.42
N HIS A 84 -4.74 -18.90 5.47
CA HIS A 84 -3.81 -19.99 5.71
C HIS A 84 -2.36 -19.54 5.93
N GLY A 85 -1.93 -18.44 5.31
CA GLY A 85 -0.60 -17.88 5.51
C GLY A 85 -0.38 -17.43 6.96
N LEU A 86 -1.33 -16.67 7.52
CA LEU A 86 -1.28 -16.26 8.93
C LEU A 86 -1.29 -17.47 9.87
N ARG A 87 -2.13 -18.48 9.62
CA ARG A 87 -2.18 -19.71 10.43
C ARG A 87 -0.85 -20.46 10.45
N ARG A 88 -0.14 -20.51 9.31
CA ARG A 88 1.20 -21.12 9.24
C ARG A 88 2.23 -20.39 10.08
N LEU A 89 2.05 -19.08 10.27
CA LEU A 89 2.90 -18.26 11.14
C LEU A 89 2.44 -18.28 12.61
N GLY A 90 1.35 -18.97 12.93
CA GLY A 90 0.75 -18.97 14.28
C GLY A 90 0.15 -17.63 14.67
N LEU A 91 -0.32 -16.84 13.70
CA LEU A 91 -0.86 -15.51 13.89
C LEU A 91 -2.34 -15.41 13.53
N ASP A 92 -3.02 -14.52 14.24
CA ASP A 92 -4.34 -14.02 13.91
C ASP A 92 -4.25 -12.65 13.22
N ARG A 93 -5.29 -12.29 12.42
CA ARG A 93 -5.39 -10.98 11.77
C ARG A 93 -5.21 -9.81 12.74
N SER A 94 -5.82 -9.92 13.93
CA SER A 94 -5.76 -8.90 14.98
C SER A 94 -4.34 -8.59 15.45
N GLN A 95 -3.45 -9.57 15.43
CA GLN A 95 -2.05 -9.42 15.87
C GLN A 95 -1.17 -8.71 14.83
N LEU A 96 -1.49 -8.81 13.55
CA LEU A 96 -0.64 -8.29 12.48
C LEU A 96 -1.33 -7.26 11.58
N LEU A 97 -2.55 -7.56 11.09
CA LEU A 97 -3.20 -6.78 10.04
C LEU A 97 -4.17 -5.72 10.57
N GLU A 98 -4.82 -5.98 11.70
CA GLU A 98 -5.83 -5.08 12.29
C GLU A 98 -5.25 -4.11 13.33
N THR A 99 -3.94 -4.12 13.47
CA THR A 99 -3.22 -3.24 14.39
C THR A 99 -3.24 -1.78 13.91
N GLY A 100 -3.19 -0.85 14.87
CA GLY A 100 -3.07 0.58 14.58
C GLY A 100 -1.64 1.01 14.26
N THR A 101 -1.47 2.30 13.95
CA THR A 101 -0.17 2.90 13.57
C THR A 101 0.92 2.75 14.64
N ARG A 102 0.54 2.67 15.92
CA ARG A 102 1.48 2.44 17.04
C ARG A 102 2.23 1.09 16.95
N SER A 103 1.67 0.14 16.21
CA SER A 103 2.24 -1.20 16.05
C SER A 103 3.10 -1.34 14.78
N TYR A 104 3.27 -0.29 13.98
CA TYR A 104 3.98 -0.38 12.70
C TYR A 104 5.45 -0.81 12.85
N ALA A 105 6.13 -0.41 13.92
CA ALA A 105 7.47 -0.91 14.22
C ALA A 105 7.50 -2.42 14.47
N HIS A 106 6.42 -2.98 15.06
CA HIS A 106 6.30 -4.42 15.27
C HIS A 106 5.98 -5.16 13.97
N THR A 107 5.03 -4.63 13.17
CA THR A 107 4.64 -5.28 11.90
C THR A 107 5.75 -5.20 10.86
N ALA A 108 6.58 -4.15 10.87
CA ALA A 108 7.77 -4.04 10.02
C ALA A 108 8.79 -5.17 10.32
N ARG A 109 8.95 -5.57 11.58
CA ARG A 109 9.84 -6.72 11.95
C ARG A 109 9.36 -8.03 11.34
N TRP A 110 8.05 -8.24 11.20
CA TRP A 110 7.51 -9.39 10.48
C TRP A 110 7.88 -9.36 9.01
N ALA A 111 7.79 -8.20 8.35
CA ALA A 111 8.21 -8.05 6.96
C ALA A 111 9.71 -8.30 6.78
N GLU A 112 10.55 -7.81 7.71
CA GLU A 112 11.98 -8.12 7.74
C GLU A 112 12.27 -9.62 7.94
N ALA A 113 11.52 -10.28 8.83
CA ALA A 113 11.68 -11.72 9.07
C ALA A 113 11.30 -12.52 7.82
N ILE A 114 10.19 -12.18 7.15
CA ILE A 114 9.75 -12.81 5.91
C ILE A 114 10.81 -12.59 4.82
N HIS A 115 11.28 -11.37 4.65
CA HIS A 115 12.33 -11.03 3.68
C HIS A 115 13.59 -11.87 3.91
N ARG A 116 14.05 -12.01 5.16
CA ARG A 116 15.26 -12.76 5.51
C ARG A 116 15.10 -14.28 5.47
N SER A 117 13.88 -14.79 5.62
CA SER A 117 13.63 -16.23 5.70
C SER A 117 13.74 -16.94 4.35
N ASN A 118 13.58 -16.21 3.25
CA ASN A 118 13.56 -16.79 1.92
C ASN A 118 13.93 -15.76 0.84
N ASP A 119 15.04 -15.97 0.16
CA ASP A 119 15.59 -15.07 -0.85
C ASP A 119 14.78 -15.02 -2.17
N VAL A 120 13.85 -15.97 -2.38
CA VAL A 120 12.97 -15.99 -3.57
C VAL A 120 11.65 -15.25 -3.35
N VAL A 121 11.35 -14.75 -2.15
CA VAL A 121 10.12 -14.00 -1.88
C VAL A 121 10.31 -12.54 -2.26
N ASP A 122 9.61 -12.10 -3.30
CA ASP A 122 9.69 -10.74 -3.86
C ASP A 122 8.85 -9.71 -3.09
N GLY A 123 7.92 -10.15 -2.23
CA GLY A 123 7.04 -9.26 -1.51
C GLY A 123 6.03 -9.96 -0.61
N ILE A 124 5.11 -9.18 -0.07
CA ILE A 124 4.07 -9.64 0.86
C ILE A 124 2.71 -9.17 0.34
N ILE A 125 1.70 -10.03 0.41
CA ILE A 125 0.31 -9.68 0.10
C ILE A 125 -0.59 -9.97 1.30
N TRP A 126 -1.59 -9.13 1.53
CA TRP A 126 -2.60 -9.32 2.59
C TRP A 126 -3.95 -8.74 2.18
N VAL A 127 -5.01 -9.15 2.85
CA VAL A 127 -6.33 -8.51 2.70
C VAL A 127 -6.29 -7.14 3.38
N SER A 128 -6.65 -6.09 2.65
CA SER A 128 -6.70 -4.72 3.18
C SER A 128 -7.54 -4.65 4.45
N ARG A 129 -7.10 -3.85 5.42
CA ARG A 129 -7.88 -3.54 6.61
C ARG A 129 -8.98 -2.52 6.31
N GLN A 130 -8.74 -1.66 5.34
CA GLN A 130 -9.62 -0.54 5.01
C GLN A 130 -10.68 -0.92 3.97
N PHE A 131 -10.48 -2.04 3.26
CA PHE A 131 -11.40 -2.51 2.23
C PHE A 131 -11.30 -4.04 2.05
N ASP A 132 -12.14 -4.79 2.76
CA ASP A 132 -12.05 -6.24 2.94
C ASP A 132 -11.98 -7.08 1.65
N THR A 133 -12.48 -6.57 0.53
CA THR A 133 -12.47 -7.28 -0.76
C THR A 133 -11.22 -6.95 -1.61
N ALA A 134 -10.34 -6.09 -1.12
CA ALA A 134 -9.08 -5.75 -1.79
C ALA A 134 -7.88 -6.42 -1.11
N ARG A 135 -6.88 -6.72 -1.91
CA ARG A 135 -5.55 -7.10 -1.41
C ARG A 135 -4.60 -5.93 -1.55
N ALA A 136 -3.75 -5.77 -0.56
CA ALA A 136 -2.63 -4.85 -0.59
C ALA A 136 -1.33 -5.64 -0.77
N LEU A 137 -0.41 -5.11 -1.57
CA LEU A 137 0.90 -5.65 -1.87
C LEU A 137 1.98 -4.71 -1.33
N LEU A 138 3.00 -5.27 -0.72
CA LEU A 138 4.30 -4.65 -0.50
C LEU A 138 5.34 -5.41 -1.33
N ALA A 139 5.96 -4.75 -2.29
CA ALA A 139 7.06 -5.28 -3.09
C ALA A 139 8.41 -4.86 -2.49
N PHE A 140 9.40 -5.77 -2.49
CA PHE A 140 10.76 -5.53 -2.01
C PHE A 140 11.63 -5.02 -3.16
N GLY A 141 12.15 -3.79 -3.05
CA GLY A 141 12.90 -3.11 -4.10
C GLY A 141 14.38 -3.47 -4.19
N ASP A 142 14.86 -4.42 -3.39
CA ASP A 142 16.14 -5.10 -3.56
C ASP A 142 16.04 -6.42 -4.34
N ARG A 143 14.80 -6.84 -4.68
CA ARG A 143 14.46 -8.04 -5.46
C ARG A 143 13.67 -7.75 -6.72
N LEU A 144 12.99 -6.61 -6.74
CA LEU A 144 12.19 -6.11 -7.83
C LEU A 144 12.68 -4.74 -8.26
N GLU A 145 12.65 -4.50 -9.56
CA GLU A 145 13.00 -3.21 -10.16
C GLU A 145 11.73 -2.49 -10.63
N LYS A 146 11.86 -1.20 -10.93
CA LYS A 146 10.75 -0.40 -11.46
C LYS A 146 10.18 -0.98 -12.76
N ASP A 147 11.03 -1.61 -13.58
CA ASP A 147 10.66 -2.16 -14.89
C ASP A 147 9.90 -3.49 -14.76
N ASP A 148 9.90 -4.14 -13.57
CA ASP A 148 9.00 -5.24 -13.25
C ASP A 148 7.53 -4.77 -13.10
N PHE A 149 7.29 -3.45 -13.04
CA PHE A 149 5.97 -2.82 -12.94
C PHE A 149 5.73 -1.90 -14.14
N ALA A 150 5.13 -2.41 -15.19
CA ALA A 150 4.75 -1.61 -16.35
C ALA A 150 3.61 -0.63 -16.01
N VAL A 151 3.82 0.65 -16.23
CA VAL A 151 2.78 1.69 -16.02
C VAL A 151 1.80 1.66 -17.19
N ILE A 152 0.52 1.44 -16.90
CA ILE A 152 -0.54 1.34 -17.89
C ILE A 152 -1.35 2.62 -17.95
N GLY A 153 -1.29 3.28 -19.08
CA GLY A 153 -1.97 4.56 -19.32
C GLY A 153 -1.37 5.74 -18.56
N ALA A 154 -2.06 6.86 -18.60
CA ALA A 154 -1.64 8.06 -17.88
C ALA A 154 -2.18 8.03 -16.44
N PRO A 155 -1.38 8.40 -15.43
CA PRO A 155 -1.86 8.57 -14.08
C PRO A 155 -2.98 9.60 -13.98
N GLU A 156 -4.04 9.25 -13.25
CA GLU A 156 -5.21 10.09 -13.02
C GLU A 156 -5.01 10.95 -11.77
N ARG A 157 -5.01 12.26 -11.89
CA ARG A 157 -4.95 13.17 -10.73
C ARG A 157 -6.23 13.04 -9.90
N LEU A 158 -6.08 13.01 -8.56
CA LEU A 158 -7.22 12.86 -7.66
C LEU A 158 -7.96 14.17 -7.36
N ASP A 159 -7.40 15.32 -7.75
CA ASP A 159 -8.05 16.64 -7.60
C ASP A 159 -8.89 17.07 -8.80
N ARG A 160 -8.89 16.31 -9.92
CA ARG A 160 -9.62 16.65 -11.14
C ARG A 160 -9.86 15.45 -12.05
N GLY A 161 -10.79 15.62 -13.00
CA GLY A 161 -11.06 14.63 -14.05
C GLY A 161 -11.60 13.30 -13.52
N GLN A 162 -11.20 12.20 -14.16
CA GLN A 162 -11.67 10.86 -13.82
C GLN A 162 -11.19 10.42 -12.42
N GLY A 163 -9.93 10.71 -12.07
CA GLY A 163 -9.40 10.35 -10.75
C GLY A 163 -10.16 11.06 -9.62
N TYR A 164 -10.60 12.32 -9.82
CA TYR A 164 -11.43 13.03 -8.85
C TYR A 164 -12.81 12.38 -8.68
N ARG A 165 -13.46 11.99 -9.78
CA ARG A 165 -14.74 11.27 -9.69
C ARG A 165 -14.63 9.99 -8.90
N ARG A 166 -13.56 9.18 -9.14
CA ARG A 166 -13.28 7.96 -8.37
C ARG A 166 -13.06 8.25 -6.89
N ALA A 167 -12.32 9.31 -6.56
CA ALA A 167 -12.11 9.74 -5.18
C ALA A 167 -13.43 10.15 -4.50
N GLN A 168 -14.30 10.87 -5.21
CA GLN A 168 -15.63 11.26 -4.71
C GLN A 168 -16.54 10.05 -4.48
N GLU A 169 -16.56 9.10 -5.42
CA GLU A 169 -17.35 7.85 -5.31
C GLU A 169 -16.89 7.03 -4.10
N ALA A 170 -15.58 6.83 -3.94
CA ALA A 170 -15.02 6.10 -2.81
C ALA A 170 -15.27 6.81 -1.47
N ALA A 171 -15.11 8.13 -1.41
CA ALA A 171 -15.37 8.92 -0.23
C ALA A 171 -16.87 8.85 0.15
N SER A 172 -17.76 9.05 -0.81
CA SER A 172 -19.22 8.96 -0.60
C SER A 172 -19.64 7.58 -0.09
N ALA A 173 -19.09 6.51 -0.67
CA ALA A 173 -19.35 5.13 -0.21
C ALA A 173 -18.88 4.89 1.23
N ALA A 174 -17.83 5.58 1.67
CA ALA A 174 -17.30 5.54 3.03
C ALA A 174 -17.97 6.55 3.99
N GLY A 175 -18.99 7.30 3.53
CA GLY A 175 -19.66 8.35 4.32
C GLY A 175 -18.75 9.57 4.58
N ILE A 176 -17.79 9.83 3.70
CA ILE A 176 -16.84 10.95 3.78
C ILE A 176 -17.19 11.98 2.69
N THR A 177 -17.03 13.26 2.98
CA THR A 177 -17.32 14.35 2.05
C THR A 177 -16.04 15.00 1.55
N ILE A 178 -15.90 15.17 0.23
CA ILE A 178 -14.84 16.01 -0.34
C ILE A 178 -15.42 17.39 -0.61
N VAL A 179 -14.80 18.43 -0.04
CA VAL A 179 -15.25 19.82 -0.19
C VAL A 179 -14.20 20.66 -0.92
N GLU A 180 -14.66 21.69 -1.62
CA GLU A 180 -13.79 22.72 -2.18
C GLU A 180 -13.15 23.50 -1.01
N GLY A 181 -11.91 23.80 -1.08
CA GLY A 181 -11.13 24.58 -0.09
C GLY A 181 -10.67 25.90 -0.65
#